data_519646105c7cd92730551a58fda70ed9
#
_entry.id   519646105c7cd92730551a58fda70ed9
#
_cell.length_a   1.000
_cell.length_b   1.000
_cell.length_c   1.000
_cell.angle_alpha   90.00
_cell.angle_beta   90.00
_cell.angle_gamma   90.00
#
_symmetry.space_group_name_H-M   'P 1'
#
loop_
_entity.id
_entity.type
_entity.pdbx_description
1 polymer ?
#
loop_
_entity_poly.entity_id
_entity_poly.type
_entity_poly.pdbx_seq_one_letter_code
_entity_poly.pdbx_strand_id
1 'polypeptide(L)'
;RNCRRNDVKVRLERKDVLQTSSSEEQFDIIVSNPPYITEKEKAAMEANVLEWEPSVALFVPDEQPLLFYTKIAELGLEMLVSGGRLYFEINRDYGAATVGMLERLGYHHVELRKDLSGNDR
;
A
#
# COMPACT_ATOMS: atom_id res chain seq x y z
N ARG A 1 -4.56 -21.34 -2.46
CA ARG A 1 -4.09 -22.18 -3.58
C ARG A 1 -2.56 -22.09 -3.75
N ASN A 2 -2.00 -20.91 -3.89
CA ASN A 2 -0.56 -20.74 -4.08
C ASN A 2 0.28 -21.26 -2.90
N CYS A 3 -0.20 -21.09 -1.67
CA CYS A 3 0.47 -21.59 -0.48
C CYS A 3 0.60 -23.11 -0.49
N ARG A 4 -0.44 -23.82 -0.92
CA ARG A 4 -0.42 -25.28 -1.05
C ARG A 4 0.55 -25.74 -2.13
N ARG A 5 0.60 -25.04 -3.26
CA ARG A 5 1.52 -25.35 -4.35
C ARG A 5 3.00 -25.20 -3.95
N ASN A 6 3.29 -24.25 -3.08
CA ASN A 6 4.64 -23.93 -2.68
C ASN A 6 5.01 -24.53 -1.29
N ASP A 7 4.13 -25.35 -0.72
CA ASP A 7 4.30 -25.99 0.57
C ASP A 7 4.67 -25.00 1.70
N VAL A 8 3.98 -23.85 1.70
CA VAL A 8 4.15 -22.81 2.74
C VAL A 8 2.88 -22.64 3.56
N LYS A 9 3.08 -22.39 4.86
CA LYS A 9 2.01 -22.06 5.79
C LYS A 9 1.82 -20.55 5.84
N VAL A 10 0.62 -20.09 5.53
CA VAL A 10 0.25 -18.68 5.56
C VAL A 10 -1.08 -18.53 6.29
N ARG A 11 -1.13 -17.59 7.22
CA ARG A 11 -2.38 -17.18 7.84
C ARG A 11 -3.07 -16.16 6.93
N LEU A 12 -4.26 -16.49 6.47
CA LEU A 12 -5.05 -15.61 5.61
C LEU A 12 -6.19 -14.99 6.41
N GLU A 13 -6.32 -13.68 6.34
CA GLU A 13 -7.38 -12.94 7.00
C GLU A 13 -8.01 -11.95 6.01
N ARG A 14 -9.33 -11.82 6.07
CA ARG A 14 -10.05 -10.78 5.33
C ARG A 14 -10.33 -9.61 6.28
N LYS A 15 -9.71 -8.48 6.03
CA LYS A 15 -9.86 -7.27 6.85
C LYS A 15 -10.01 -6.03 5.97
N ASP A 16 -10.86 -5.11 6.43
CA ASP A 16 -10.89 -3.75 5.89
C ASP A 16 -9.82 -2.94 6.65
N VAL A 17 -8.76 -2.56 5.96
CA VAL A 17 -7.64 -1.86 6.59
C VAL A 17 -8.04 -0.50 7.15
N LEU A 18 -9.03 0.16 6.56
CA LEU A 18 -9.52 1.46 7.04
C LEU A 18 -10.26 1.34 8.37
N GLN A 19 -10.81 0.18 8.68
CA GLN A 19 -11.51 -0.13 9.92
C GLN A 19 -10.65 -0.91 10.92
N THR A 20 -9.44 -1.29 10.53
CA THR A 20 -8.54 -2.08 11.36
C THR A 20 -7.87 -1.18 12.40
N SER A 21 -7.86 -1.62 13.65
CA SER A 21 -7.01 -1.06 14.70
C SER A 21 -5.75 -1.89 14.86
N SER A 22 -4.72 -1.28 15.45
CA SER A 22 -3.49 -2.00 15.75
C SER A 22 -3.76 -3.16 16.70
N SER A 23 -2.94 -4.20 16.60
CA SER A 23 -2.96 -5.35 17.49
C SER A 23 -1.60 -5.48 18.20
N GLU A 24 -1.52 -6.41 19.17
CA GLU A 24 -0.26 -6.72 19.84
C GLU A 24 0.72 -7.49 18.95
N GLU A 25 0.28 -7.94 17.76
CA GLU A 25 1.15 -8.61 16.81
C GLU A 25 2.25 -7.68 16.31
N GLN A 26 3.47 -8.23 16.23
CA GLN A 26 4.64 -7.51 15.75
C GLN A 26 5.15 -8.18 14.47
N PHE A 27 5.59 -7.38 13.52
CA PHE A 27 6.10 -7.85 12.24
C PHE A 27 7.49 -7.27 11.98
N ASP A 28 8.33 -8.04 11.31
CA ASP A 28 9.63 -7.58 10.84
C ASP A 28 9.51 -6.78 9.55
N ILE A 29 8.57 -7.16 8.69
CA ILE A 29 8.33 -6.55 7.39
C ILE A 29 6.84 -6.45 7.13
N ILE A 30 6.39 -5.29 6.66
CA ILE A 30 5.05 -5.09 6.11
C ILE A 30 5.21 -4.69 4.65
N VAL A 31 4.51 -5.38 3.75
CA VAL A 31 4.49 -5.09 2.31
C VAL A 31 3.06 -4.85 1.89
N SER A 32 2.81 -3.80 1.15
CA SER A 32 1.46 -3.48 0.69
C SER A 32 1.43 -2.87 -0.71
N ASN A 33 0.44 -3.32 -1.46
CA ASN A 33 0.04 -2.71 -2.73
C ASN A 33 -1.43 -2.28 -2.58
N PRO A 34 -1.71 -1.17 -1.87
CA PRO A 34 -3.08 -0.72 -1.62
C PRO A 34 -3.69 -0.02 -2.84
N PRO A 35 -5.02 0.20 -2.85
CA PRO A 35 -5.65 1.04 -3.86
C PRO A 35 -5.02 2.44 -3.88
N TYR A 36 -4.63 2.93 -5.06
CA TYR A 36 -3.96 4.23 -5.20
C TYR A 36 -4.38 5.02 -6.45
N ILE A 37 -5.24 4.46 -7.29
CA ILE A 37 -5.73 5.15 -8.50
C ILE A 37 -6.89 6.06 -8.10
N THR A 38 -6.77 7.36 -8.42
CA THR A 38 -7.83 8.31 -8.14
C THR A 38 -8.99 8.17 -9.14
N GLU A 39 -10.17 8.67 -8.79
CA GLU A 39 -11.33 8.65 -9.67
C GLU A 39 -11.08 9.43 -10.97
N LYS A 40 -10.27 10.48 -10.94
CA LYS A 40 -9.84 11.22 -12.13
C LYS A 40 -9.03 10.37 -13.08
N GLU A 41 -8.15 9.53 -12.55
CA GLU A 41 -7.31 8.64 -13.35
C GLU A 41 -8.11 7.48 -13.95
N LYS A 42 -9.22 7.12 -13.32
CA LYS A 42 -10.12 6.05 -13.77
C LYS A 42 -10.57 6.22 -15.22
N ALA A 43 -10.88 7.44 -15.61
CA ALA A 43 -11.35 7.75 -16.98
C ALA A 43 -10.28 7.49 -18.04
N ALA A 44 -9.00 7.50 -17.67
CA ALA A 44 -7.87 7.27 -18.57
C ALA A 44 -7.44 5.80 -18.65
N MET A 45 -8.04 4.92 -17.86
CA MET A 45 -7.68 3.50 -17.85
C MET A 45 -8.32 2.75 -19.01
N GLU A 46 -7.62 1.73 -19.49
CA GLU A 46 -8.15 0.84 -20.51
C GLU A 46 -9.32 0.01 -19.98
N ALA A 47 -10.34 -0.20 -20.80
CA ALA A 47 -11.57 -0.89 -20.42
C ALA A 47 -11.32 -2.30 -19.85
N ASN A 48 -10.35 -3.05 -20.39
CA ASN A 48 -10.03 -4.38 -19.90
C ASN A 48 -9.58 -4.41 -18.45
N VAL A 49 -8.84 -3.39 -17.99
CA VAL A 49 -8.44 -3.27 -16.59
C VAL A 49 -9.67 -3.02 -15.70
N LEU A 50 -10.57 -2.13 -16.14
CA LEU A 50 -11.79 -1.81 -15.41
C LEU A 50 -12.76 -3.00 -15.29
N GLU A 51 -12.81 -3.87 -16.30
CA GLU A 51 -13.68 -5.04 -16.34
C GLU A 51 -13.19 -6.20 -15.46
N TRP A 52 -11.87 -6.39 -15.35
CA TRP A 52 -11.29 -7.57 -14.71
C TRP A 52 -10.80 -7.34 -13.29
N GLU A 53 -10.54 -6.10 -12.88
CA GLU A 53 -10.09 -5.77 -11.54
C GLU A 53 -11.22 -5.17 -10.70
N PRO A 54 -11.41 -5.60 -9.45
CA PRO A 54 -12.39 -4.99 -8.56
C PRO A 54 -12.06 -3.52 -8.32
N SER A 55 -13.03 -2.63 -8.43
CA SER A 55 -12.84 -1.19 -8.19
C SER A 55 -12.30 -0.89 -6.78
N VAL A 56 -12.72 -1.66 -5.78
CA VAL A 56 -12.22 -1.56 -4.40
C VAL A 56 -10.72 -1.82 -4.29
N ALA A 57 -10.16 -2.64 -5.20
CA ALA A 57 -8.74 -2.96 -5.20
C ALA A 57 -7.87 -1.92 -5.92
N LEU A 58 -8.48 -0.98 -6.65
CA LEU A 58 -7.77 -0.04 -7.51
C LEU A 58 -7.93 1.44 -7.11
N PHE A 59 -9.11 1.85 -6.62
CA PHE A 59 -9.50 3.26 -6.59
C PHE A 59 -9.55 3.86 -5.18
N VAL A 60 -9.15 5.13 -5.11
CA VAL A 60 -9.25 5.98 -3.92
C VAL A 60 -9.98 7.27 -4.28
N PRO A 61 -10.61 7.98 -3.31
CA PRO A 61 -11.20 9.30 -3.55
C PRO A 61 -10.14 10.31 -4.02
N ASP A 62 -10.53 11.23 -4.92
CA ASP A 62 -9.64 12.26 -5.44
C ASP A 62 -9.05 13.18 -4.35
N GLU A 63 -9.83 13.44 -3.31
CA GLU A 63 -9.44 14.30 -2.19
C GLU A 63 -8.46 13.63 -1.24
N GLN A 64 -8.34 12.31 -1.31
CA GLN A 64 -7.51 11.52 -0.39
C GLN A 64 -6.68 10.47 -1.14
N PRO A 65 -5.77 10.90 -2.03
CA PRO A 65 -4.98 9.95 -2.83
C PRO A 65 -4.03 9.08 -1.99
N LEU A 66 -3.69 9.50 -0.78
CA LEU A 66 -2.82 8.75 0.14
C LEU A 66 -3.59 8.03 1.25
N LEU A 67 -4.91 7.89 1.13
CA LEU A 67 -5.77 7.35 2.19
C LEU A 67 -5.26 6.02 2.77
N PHE A 68 -5.05 5.03 1.92
CA PHE A 68 -4.61 3.71 2.37
C PHE A 68 -3.15 3.71 2.84
N TYR A 69 -2.28 4.45 2.17
CA TYR A 69 -0.87 4.57 2.56
C TYR A 69 -0.73 5.14 3.97
N THR A 70 -1.47 6.21 4.25
CA THR A 70 -1.46 6.85 5.56
C THR A 70 -1.94 5.89 6.64
N LYS A 71 -3.06 5.23 6.42
CA LYS A 71 -3.61 4.27 7.39
C LYS A 71 -2.66 3.10 7.65
N ILE A 72 -2.10 2.51 6.60
CA ILE A 72 -1.16 1.39 6.74
C ILE A 72 0.13 1.84 7.42
N ALA A 73 0.63 3.03 7.10
CA ALA A 73 1.81 3.60 7.73
C ALA A 73 1.58 3.87 9.23
N GLU A 74 0.41 4.37 9.61
CA GLU A 74 0.04 4.55 11.02
C GLU A 74 -0.01 3.22 11.76
N LEU A 75 -0.63 2.19 11.18
CA LEU A 75 -0.63 0.84 11.75
C LEU A 75 0.79 0.29 11.88
N GLY A 76 1.62 0.53 10.88
CA GLY A 76 3.02 0.08 10.85
C GLY A 76 3.85 0.63 12.00
N LEU A 77 3.61 1.88 12.45
CA LEU A 77 4.32 2.45 13.59
C LEU A 77 4.11 1.65 14.89
N GLU A 78 2.95 1.00 15.02
CA GLU A 78 2.62 0.21 16.18
C GLU A 78 2.93 -1.28 16.01
N MET A 79 2.87 -1.79 14.78
CA MET A 79 2.96 -3.22 14.48
C MET A 79 4.31 -3.66 13.92
N LEU A 80 5.20 -2.76 13.54
CA LEU A 80 6.56 -3.10 13.17
C LEU A 80 7.46 -3.17 14.40
N VAL A 81 8.32 -4.17 14.43
CA VAL A 81 9.39 -4.23 15.43
C VAL A 81 10.38 -3.08 15.21
N SER A 82 11.20 -2.78 16.22
CA SER A 82 12.31 -1.85 16.07
C SER A 82 13.26 -2.33 14.96
N GLY A 83 13.55 -1.46 13.99
CA GLY A 83 14.32 -1.83 12.81
C GLY A 83 13.51 -2.55 11.72
N GLY A 84 12.21 -2.75 11.93
CA GLY A 84 11.31 -3.31 10.93
C GLY A 84 11.16 -2.41 9.71
N ARG A 85 10.67 -2.95 8.61
CA ARG A 85 10.60 -2.26 7.32
C ARG A 85 9.18 -2.27 6.74
N LEU A 86 8.81 -1.15 6.13
CA LEU A 86 7.56 -0.98 5.40
C LEU A 86 7.85 -0.78 3.92
N TYR A 87 7.19 -1.53 3.06
CA TYR A 87 7.31 -1.43 1.61
C TYR A 87 5.96 -1.15 0.99
N PHE A 88 5.91 -0.16 0.11
CA PHE A 88 4.73 0.16 -0.69
C PHE A 88 5.01 0.09 -2.18
N GLU A 89 4.05 -0.41 -2.95
CA GLU A 89 3.89 -0.03 -4.34
C GLU A 89 3.01 1.22 -4.39
N ILE A 90 3.43 2.25 -5.12
CA ILE A 90 2.79 3.56 -5.07
C ILE A 90 2.29 4.04 -6.44
N ASN A 91 1.37 5.00 -6.42
CA ASN A 91 1.00 5.79 -7.58
C ASN A 91 2.16 6.73 -7.92
N ARG A 92 2.64 6.67 -9.17
CA ARG A 92 3.78 7.45 -9.66
C ARG A 92 3.62 8.97 -9.47
N ASP A 93 2.38 9.47 -9.50
CA ASP A 93 2.10 10.90 -9.41
C ASP A 93 2.20 11.42 -7.96
N TYR A 94 2.28 10.53 -6.99
CA TYR A 94 2.28 10.87 -5.56
C TYR A 94 3.54 10.41 -4.82
N GLY A 95 4.63 10.17 -5.54
CA GLY A 95 5.88 9.72 -4.93
C GLY A 95 6.39 10.65 -3.84
N ALA A 96 6.59 11.92 -4.17
CA ALA A 96 7.07 12.93 -3.22
C ALA A 96 6.10 13.14 -2.04
N ALA A 97 4.78 13.13 -2.32
CA ALA A 97 3.76 13.27 -1.28
C ALA A 97 3.78 12.09 -0.30
N THR A 98 3.97 10.88 -0.81
CA THR A 98 4.09 9.67 0.00
C THR A 98 5.32 9.69 0.89
N VAL A 99 6.47 10.07 0.33
CA VAL A 99 7.72 10.25 1.10
C VAL A 99 7.51 11.26 2.23
N GLY A 100 6.96 12.43 1.92
CA GLY A 100 6.70 13.46 2.91
C GLY A 100 5.75 13.00 4.03
N MET A 101 4.72 12.25 3.70
CA MET A 101 3.79 11.67 4.67
C MET A 101 4.52 10.69 5.61
N LEU A 102 5.31 9.78 5.06
CA LEU A 102 6.06 8.80 5.85
C LEU A 102 7.07 9.48 6.80
N GLU A 103 7.80 10.48 6.33
CA GLU A 103 8.75 11.22 7.15
C GLU A 103 8.05 11.98 8.29
N ARG A 104 6.89 12.60 8.03
CA ARG A 104 6.10 13.28 9.06
C ARG A 104 5.58 12.32 10.14
N LEU A 105 5.28 11.07 9.78
CA LEU A 105 4.87 10.05 10.74
C LEU A 105 6.02 9.51 11.59
N GLY A 106 7.27 9.75 11.19
CA GLY A 106 8.44 9.33 11.94
C GLY A 106 9.24 8.18 11.34
N TYR A 107 8.92 7.78 10.11
CA TYR A 107 9.73 6.79 9.38
C TYR A 107 11.08 7.38 9.00
N HIS A 108 12.14 6.57 9.11
CA HIS A 108 13.52 6.94 8.76
C HIS A 108 13.98 6.17 7.52
N HIS A 109 14.99 6.71 6.83
CA HIS A 109 15.57 6.09 5.64
C HIS A 109 14.54 5.79 4.55
N VAL A 110 13.62 6.74 4.33
CA VAL A 110 12.60 6.61 3.30
C VAL A 110 13.26 6.73 1.92
N GLU A 111 13.11 5.68 1.11
CA GLU A 111 13.63 5.65 -0.26
C GLU A 111 12.48 5.59 -1.26
N LEU A 112 12.54 6.42 -2.28
CA LEU A 112 11.65 6.40 -3.42
C LEU A 112 12.40 5.75 -4.60
N ARG A 113 11.89 4.63 -5.10
CA ARG A 113 12.51 3.91 -6.21
C ARG A 113 11.69 4.04 -7.48
N LYS A 114 12.35 3.82 -8.60
CA LYS A 114 11.73 3.85 -9.92
C LYS A 114 11.55 2.44 -10.48
N ASP A 115 10.49 2.27 -11.28
CA ASP A 115 10.31 1.05 -12.06
C ASP A 115 11.26 1.02 -13.26
N LEU A 116 11.16 -0.04 -14.08
CA LEU A 116 11.98 -0.20 -15.27
C LEU A 116 11.72 0.87 -16.34
N SER A 117 10.58 1.54 -16.30
CA SER A 117 10.20 2.63 -17.19
C SER A 117 10.62 4.02 -16.67
N GLY A 118 11.25 4.10 -15.50
CA GLY A 118 11.71 5.34 -14.90
C GLY A 118 10.63 6.10 -14.11
N ASN A 119 9.47 5.50 -13.85
CA ASN A 119 8.41 6.08 -13.04
C ASN A 119 8.59 5.73 -11.56
N ASP A 120 8.21 6.65 -10.67
CA ASP A 120 8.16 6.37 -9.23
C ASP A 120 7.23 5.20 -8.95
N ARG A 121 7.68 4.26 -8.07
CA ARG A 121 6.95 3.01 -7.77
C ARG A 121 7.11 2.54 -6.30
#